data_0f5cb96a505d048d0fd211f134800fc9
#
_entry.id   0f5cb96a505d048d0fd211f134800fc9
#
_cell.length_a   1.000
_cell.length_b   1.000
_cell.length_c   1.000
_cell.angle_alpha   90.00
_cell.angle_beta   90.00
_cell.angle_gamma   90.00
#
_symmetry.space_group_name_H-M   'P 1'
#
loop_
_entity.id
_entity.type
_entity.pdbx_description
1 polymer ?
#
loop_
_entity_poly.entity_id
_entity_poly.type
_entity_poly.pdbx_seq_one_letter_code
_entity_poly.pdbx_strand_id
1 'polypeptide(L)'
;MLPDTVHKLPQSERFVYARLLAYMTRVDNELTVEEMAMFEQRLGTALLSPKQRQMIRADLKNPPSLEECLADLGDEAGRLALRDAVLMAASDGSVDEDEKEALEDIADHLDLAPDAVKRLLAWTVEGYAWMQAGYDLLNDLSR
;
A
#
# COMPACT_ATOMS: atom_id res chain seq x y z
N MET A 1 13.73 -12.43 -0.10
CA MET A 1 12.36 -11.90 0.15
C MET A 1 12.29 -11.32 1.55
N LEU A 2 11.75 -10.12 1.67
CA LEU A 2 11.59 -9.50 2.99
C LEU A 2 10.43 -10.15 3.75
N PRO A 3 10.54 -10.33 5.07
CA PRO A 3 9.45 -10.88 5.87
C PRO A 3 8.21 -10.00 5.79
N ASP A 4 7.05 -10.63 5.84
CA ASP A 4 5.79 -9.93 5.83
C ASP A 4 4.83 -10.60 6.82
N THR A 5 3.92 -9.81 7.37
CA THR A 5 2.97 -10.28 8.37
C THR A 5 1.51 -10.17 7.95
N VAL A 6 1.23 -9.62 6.76
CA VAL A 6 -0.15 -9.44 6.29
C VAL A 6 -0.92 -10.76 6.28
N HIS A 7 -0.27 -11.84 5.84
CA HIS A 7 -0.90 -13.17 5.78
C HIS A 7 -1.28 -13.75 7.15
N LYS A 8 -0.75 -13.18 8.23
CA LYS A 8 -1.05 -13.61 9.62
C LYS A 8 -2.30 -12.94 10.18
N LEU A 9 -2.81 -11.89 9.53
CA LEU A 9 -4.03 -11.23 9.95
C LEU A 9 -5.25 -12.14 9.72
N PRO A 10 -6.33 -11.99 10.52
CA PRO A 10 -7.60 -12.65 10.19
C PRO A 10 -8.08 -12.31 8.79
N GLN A 11 -8.78 -13.22 8.13
CA GLN A 11 -9.22 -13.04 6.74
C GLN A 11 -10.05 -11.77 6.54
N SER A 12 -10.93 -11.44 7.49
CA SER A 12 -11.73 -10.22 7.45
C SER A 12 -10.85 -8.96 7.43
N GLU A 13 -9.79 -8.92 8.23
CA GLU A 13 -8.87 -7.79 8.26
C GLU A 13 -7.99 -7.72 7.02
N ARG A 14 -7.60 -8.86 6.45
CA ARG A 14 -6.87 -8.91 5.19
C ARG A 14 -7.72 -8.35 4.04
N PHE A 15 -9.02 -8.61 4.06
CA PHE A 15 -9.94 -8.05 3.07
C PHE A 15 -10.03 -6.52 3.18
N VAL A 16 -10.19 -6.00 4.40
CA VAL A 16 -10.25 -4.55 4.64
C VAL A 16 -8.92 -3.87 4.25
N TYR A 17 -7.80 -4.49 4.58
CA TYR A 17 -6.47 -4.05 4.15
C TYR A 17 -6.41 -3.91 2.62
N ALA A 18 -6.79 -4.95 1.88
CA ALA A 18 -6.75 -4.95 0.42
C ALA A 18 -7.71 -3.91 -0.18
N ARG A 19 -8.86 -3.72 0.44
CA ARG A 19 -9.85 -2.73 0.01
C ARG A 19 -9.31 -1.30 0.11
N LEU A 20 -8.58 -1.00 1.17
CA LEU A 20 -7.94 0.31 1.33
C LEU A 20 -6.87 0.53 0.26
N LEU A 21 -6.09 -0.50 -0.06
CA LEU A 21 -5.10 -0.39 -1.15
C LEU A 21 -5.77 -0.15 -2.50
N ALA A 22 -6.89 -0.81 -2.78
CA ALA A 22 -7.67 -0.56 -4.00
C ALA A 22 -8.16 0.89 -4.07
N TYR A 23 -8.63 1.44 -2.95
CA TYR A 23 -8.99 2.84 -2.86
C TYR A 23 -7.80 3.75 -3.24
N MET A 24 -6.63 3.48 -2.67
CA MET A 24 -5.43 4.29 -2.92
C MET A 24 -4.99 4.29 -4.38
N THR A 25 -5.17 3.17 -5.10
CA THR A 25 -4.82 3.12 -6.52
C THR A 25 -5.69 4.04 -7.39
N ARG A 26 -6.83 4.49 -6.87
CA ARG A 26 -7.81 5.27 -7.62
C ARG A 26 -7.96 6.71 -7.15
N VAL A 27 -7.18 7.10 -6.13
CA VAL A 27 -7.32 8.41 -5.49
C VAL A 27 -7.18 9.59 -6.44
N ASP A 28 -6.24 9.53 -7.38
CA ASP A 28 -5.96 10.59 -8.34
C ASP A 28 -6.45 10.29 -9.76
N ASN A 29 -7.15 9.17 -9.94
CA ASN A 29 -7.63 8.65 -11.23
C ASN A 29 -6.50 8.33 -12.23
N GLU A 30 -5.25 8.40 -11.81
CA GLU A 30 -4.10 8.00 -12.61
C GLU A 30 -3.56 6.69 -12.04
N LEU A 31 -3.63 5.64 -12.84
CA LEU A 31 -3.14 4.33 -12.44
C LEU A 31 -1.92 3.98 -13.29
N THR A 32 -0.73 4.09 -12.70
CA THR A 32 0.52 3.75 -13.37
C THR A 32 0.72 2.23 -13.40
N VAL A 33 1.58 1.77 -14.33
CA VAL A 33 1.95 0.35 -14.41
C VAL A 33 2.63 -0.09 -13.12
N GLU A 34 3.48 0.77 -12.55
CA GLU A 34 4.21 0.49 -11.31
C GLU A 34 3.26 0.34 -10.13
N GLU A 35 2.27 1.22 -10.00
CA GLU A 35 1.26 1.14 -8.96
C GLU A 35 0.42 -0.12 -9.07
N MET A 36 0.00 -0.48 -10.29
CA MET A 36 -0.78 -1.71 -10.53
C MET A 36 0.04 -2.95 -10.19
N ALA A 37 1.31 -2.99 -10.57
CA ALA A 37 2.20 -4.11 -10.25
C ALA A 37 2.34 -4.26 -8.73
N MET A 38 2.56 -3.16 -8.02
CA MET A 38 2.67 -3.16 -6.56
C MET A 38 1.36 -3.63 -5.91
N PHE A 39 0.23 -3.12 -6.40
CA PHE A 39 -1.09 -3.53 -5.90
C PHE A 39 -1.32 -5.04 -6.06
N GLU A 40 -1.05 -5.58 -7.25
CA GLU A 40 -1.23 -7.02 -7.50
C GLU A 40 -0.32 -7.87 -6.63
N GLN A 41 0.90 -7.43 -6.39
CA GLN A 41 1.82 -8.09 -5.47
C GLN A 41 1.27 -8.11 -4.04
N ARG A 42 0.77 -7.00 -3.56
CA ARG A 42 0.20 -6.91 -2.21
C ARG A 42 -1.10 -7.70 -2.09
N LEU A 43 -1.92 -7.71 -3.14
CA LEU A 43 -3.14 -8.51 -3.18
C LEU A 43 -2.83 -10.00 -3.06
N GLY A 44 -1.78 -10.47 -3.74
CA GLY A 44 -1.31 -11.85 -3.63
C GLY A 44 -0.87 -12.19 -2.21
N THR A 45 -0.15 -11.28 -1.55
CA THR A 45 0.33 -11.47 -0.17
C THR A 45 -0.82 -11.55 0.84
N ALA A 46 -1.95 -10.90 0.58
CA ALA A 46 -3.09 -10.91 1.47
C ALA A 46 -3.83 -12.26 1.51
N LEU A 47 -3.55 -13.16 0.58
CA LEU A 47 -4.11 -14.52 0.54
C LEU A 47 -5.63 -14.54 0.63
N LEU A 48 -6.28 -13.72 -0.17
CA LEU A 48 -7.74 -13.63 -0.22
C LEU A 48 -8.33 -14.79 -1.04
N SER A 49 -9.59 -15.15 -0.74
CA SER A 49 -10.34 -16.10 -1.56
C SER A 49 -10.56 -15.55 -2.97
N PRO A 50 -10.84 -16.41 -3.98
CA PRO A 50 -11.16 -15.93 -5.33
C PRO A 50 -12.34 -14.95 -5.35
N LYS A 51 -13.35 -15.18 -4.53
CA LYS A 51 -14.51 -14.29 -4.41
C LYS A 51 -14.09 -12.92 -3.86
N GLN A 52 -13.27 -12.89 -2.82
CA GLN A 52 -12.79 -11.64 -2.24
C GLN A 52 -11.90 -10.87 -3.22
N ARG A 53 -11.02 -11.56 -3.96
CA ARG A 53 -10.21 -10.91 -5.00
C ARG A 53 -11.09 -10.28 -6.08
N GLN A 54 -12.17 -10.96 -6.46
CA GLN A 54 -13.12 -10.43 -7.43
C GLN A 54 -13.79 -9.17 -6.90
N MET A 55 -14.18 -9.14 -5.63
CA MET A 55 -14.75 -7.96 -4.98
C MET A 55 -13.76 -6.79 -4.96
N ILE A 56 -12.50 -7.04 -4.63
CA ILE A 56 -11.45 -6.02 -4.61
C ILE A 56 -11.23 -5.46 -6.03
N ARG A 57 -11.20 -6.30 -7.05
CA ARG A 57 -11.05 -5.83 -8.44
C ARG A 57 -12.27 -5.01 -8.90
N ALA A 58 -13.46 -5.32 -8.41
CA ALA A 58 -14.64 -4.50 -8.64
C ALA A 58 -14.49 -3.12 -8.00
N ASP A 59 -13.87 -3.03 -6.83
CA ASP A 59 -13.57 -1.75 -6.17
C ASP A 59 -12.63 -0.87 -7.00
N LEU A 60 -11.79 -1.43 -7.84
CA LEU A 60 -10.95 -0.65 -8.75
C LEU A 60 -11.77 0.10 -9.80
N LYS A 61 -12.93 -0.43 -10.17
CA LYS A 61 -13.85 0.21 -11.14
C LYS A 61 -14.77 1.20 -10.47
N ASN A 62 -15.25 0.87 -9.27
CA ASN A 62 -16.17 1.69 -8.48
C ASN A 62 -15.62 1.75 -7.04
N PRO A 63 -14.61 2.60 -6.78
CA PRO A 63 -13.98 2.61 -5.46
C PRO A 63 -14.97 3.06 -4.38
N PRO A 64 -14.96 2.39 -3.21
CA PRO A 64 -15.72 2.85 -2.06
C PRO A 64 -15.13 4.16 -1.55
N SER A 65 -15.88 4.88 -0.70
CA SER A 65 -15.35 6.07 -0.06
C SER A 65 -14.24 5.69 0.93
N LEU A 66 -13.38 6.64 1.23
CA LEU A 66 -12.36 6.45 2.26
C LEU A 66 -13.00 6.11 3.61
N GLU A 67 -14.08 6.78 3.95
CA GLU A 67 -14.82 6.53 5.18
C GLU A 67 -15.29 5.07 5.28
N GLU A 68 -15.83 4.51 4.20
CA GLU A 68 -16.22 3.10 4.15
C GLU A 68 -15.03 2.16 4.35
N CYS A 69 -13.88 2.49 3.74
CA CYS A 69 -12.66 1.70 3.88
C CYS A 69 -12.11 1.74 5.30
N LEU A 70 -12.29 2.85 6.02
CA LEU A 70 -11.75 3.02 7.37
C LEU A 70 -12.65 2.46 8.45
N ALA A 71 -13.95 2.28 8.19
CA ALA A 71 -14.94 1.93 9.20
C ALA A 71 -14.61 0.64 9.96
N ASP A 72 -14.12 -0.38 9.27
CA ASP A 72 -13.81 -1.69 9.86
C ASP A 72 -12.31 -1.96 9.97
N LEU A 73 -11.49 -0.91 9.89
CA LEU A 73 -10.03 -1.03 9.86
C LEU A 73 -9.47 -1.12 11.28
N GLY A 74 -8.93 -2.29 11.65
CA GLY A 74 -8.24 -2.47 12.93
C GLY A 74 -6.85 -1.83 12.92
N ASP A 75 -6.27 -1.64 14.10
CA ASP A 75 -5.00 -0.93 14.26
C ASP A 75 -3.84 -1.59 13.51
N GLU A 76 -3.67 -2.91 13.66
CA GLU A 76 -2.55 -3.61 13.03
C GLU A 76 -2.71 -3.64 11.51
N ALA A 77 -3.89 -4.05 11.03
CA ALA A 77 -4.19 -4.05 9.60
C ALA A 77 -4.08 -2.64 9.01
N GLY A 78 -4.53 -1.65 9.77
CA GLY A 78 -4.46 -0.25 9.37
C GLY A 78 -3.03 0.26 9.18
N ARG A 79 -2.15 -0.04 10.14
CA ARG A 79 -0.73 0.36 10.04
C ARG A 79 -0.04 -0.32 8.86
N LEU A 80 -0.32 -1.61 8.64
CA LEU A 80 0.22 -2.34 7.49
C LEU A 80 -0.31 -1.77 6.17
N ALA A 81 -1.61 -1.45 6.11
CA ALA A 81 -2.21 -0.84 4.94
C ALA A 81 -1.62 0.54 4.65
N LEU A 82 -1.39 1.36 5.68
CA LEU A 82 -0.75 2.66 5.52
C LEU A 82 0.67 2.53 4.98
N ARG A 83 1.47 1.63 5.55
CA ARG A 83 2.84 1.35 5.06
C ARG A 83 2.82 1.00 3.57
N ASP A 84 1.94 0.09 3.19
CA ASP A 84 1.91 -0.41 1.82
C ASP A 84 1.29 0.60 0.85
N ALA A 85 0.34 1.41 1.33
CA ALA A 85 -0.20 2.54 0.56
C ALA A 85 0.88 3.58 0.26
N VAL A 86 1.76 3.87 1.22
CA VAL A 86 2.90 4.77 0.99
C VAL A 86 3.86 4.19 -0.04
N LEU A 87 4.17 2.89 0.06
CA LEU A 87 5.03 2.21 -0.93
C LEU A 87 4.43 2.27 -2.33
N MET A 88 3.11 2.07 -2.46
CA MET A 88 2.42 2.16 -3.74
C MET A 88 2.44 3.58 -4.30
N ALA A 89 2.07 4.55 -3.48
CA ALA A 89 2.01 5.95 -3.91
C ALA A 89 3.37 6.47 -4.36
N ALA A 90 4.45 6.01 -3.74
CA ALA A 90 5.82 6.44 -4.06
C ALA A 90 6.50 5.56 -5.11
N SER A 91 5.83 4.56 -5.66
CA SER A 91 6.43 3.55 -6.55
C SER A 91 6.98 4.13 -7.85
N ASP A 92 6.42 5.24 -8.33
CA ASP A 92 6.87 5.94 -9.54
C ASP A 92 7.85 7.09 -9.25
N GLY A 93 8.24 7.27 -7.99
CA GLY A 93 9.18 8.30 -7.56
C GLY A 93 8.55 9.61 -7.11
N SER A 94 7.23 9.73 -7.14
CA SER A 94 6.52 10.93 -6.71
C SER A 94 5.20 10.58 -6.01
N VAL A 95 4.80 11.43 -5.07
CA VAL A 95 3.50 11.32 -4.38
C VAL A 95 2.77 12.64 -4.63
N ASP A 96 1.60 12.58 -5.27
CA ASP A 96 0.83 13.80 -5.52
C ASP A 96 0.07 14.26 -4.27
N GLU A 97 -0.53 15.46 -4.35
CA GLU A 97 -1.22 16.08 -3.21
C GLU A 97 -2.47 15.30 -2.79
N ASP A 98 -3.22 14.75 -3.75
CA ASP A 98 -4.42 13.95 -3.43
C ASP A 98 -4.07 12.66 -2.71
N GLU A 99 -3.01 11.99 -3.15
CA GLU A 99 -2.49 10.79 -2.51
C GLU A 99 -1.99 11.11 -1.09
N LYS A 100 -1.24 12.20 -0.95
CA LYS A 100 -0.72 12.65 0.34
C LYS A 100 -1.84 12.96 1.33
N GLU A 101 -2.87 13.67 0.88
CA GLU A 101 -4.03 13.98 1.70
C GLU A 101 -4.74 12.70 2.18
N ALA A 102 -4.94 11.73 1.30
CA ALA A 102 -5.54 10.46 1.64
C ALA A 102 -4.69 9.69 2.67
N LEU A 103 -3.37 9.67 2.50
CA LEU A 103 -2.46 9.03 3.45
C LEU A 103 -2.53 9.69 4.83
N GLU A 104 -2.58 11.01 4.88
CA GLU A 104 -2.72 11.76 6.14
C GLU A 104 -4.08 11.46 6.82
N ASP A 105 -5.16 11.36 6.05
CA ASP A 105 -6.49 11.03 6.58
C ASP A 105 -6.48 9.62 7.20
N ILE A 106 -5.81 8.66 6.57
CA ILE A 106 -5.66 7.32 7.11
C ILE A 106 -4.87 7.36 8.43
N ALA A 107 -3.75 8.08 8.45
CA ALA A 107 -2.92 8.22 9.64
C ALA A 107 -3.69 8.86 10.81
N ASP A 108 -4.49 9.88 10.53
CA ASP A 108 -5.32 10.54 11.53
C ASP A 108 -6.38 9.58 12.08
N HIS A 109 -7.02 8.80 11.22
CA HIS A 109 -8.00 7.81 11.64
C HIS A 109 -7.39 6.76 12.58
N LEU A 110 -6.13 6.39 12.33
CA LEU A 110 -5.40 5.42 13.16
C LEU A 110 -4.78 6.04 14.41
N ASP A 111 -4.99 7.34 14.65
CA ASP A 111 -4.43 8.08 15.78
C ASP A 111 -2.90 7.98 15.85
N LEU A 112 -2.25 8.09 14.70
CA LEU A 112 -0.80 8.05 14.61
C LEU A 112 -0.19 9.43 14.83
N ALA A 113 1.12 9.46 15.09
CA ALA A 113 1.86 10.71 15.29
C ALA A 113 1.71 11.63 14.06
N PRO A 114 1.71 12.97 14.24
CA PRO A 114 1.53 13.91 13.12
C PRO A 114 2.57 13.78 12.01
N ASP A 115 3.75 13.24 12.28
CA ASP A 115 4.82 13.02 11.31
C ASP A 115 4.86 11.59 10.75
N ALA A 116 3.83 10.76 10.99
CA ALA A 116 3.83 9.36 10.60
C ALA A 116 4.01 9.17 9.09
N VAL A 117 3.24 9.87 8.27
CA VAL A 117 3.34 9.75 6.80
C VAL A 117 4.72 10.22 6.32
N LYS A 118 5.21 11.34 6.85
CA LYS A 118 6.54 11.86 6.51
C LYS A 118 7.64 10.84 6.81
N ARG A 119 7.56 10.18 7.98
CA ARG A 119 8.53 9.16 8.38
C ARG A 119 8.45 7.91 7.50
N LEU A 120 7.24 7.48 7.13
CA LEU A 120 7.06 6.36 6.21
C LEU A 120 7.59 6.68 4.81
N LEU A 121 7.40 7.91 4.33
CA LEU A 121 7.97 8.34 3.05
C LEU A 121 9.49 8.32 3.08
N ALA A 122 10.10 8.81 4.15
CA ALA A 122 11.56 8.77 4.32
C ALA A 122 12.08 7.32 4.33
N TRP A 123 11.40 6.44 5.04
CA TRP A 123 11.73 5.01 5.06
C TRP A 123 11.63 4.38 3.67
N THR A 124 10.60 4.75 2.90
CA THR A 124 10.41 4.26 1.53
C THR A 124 11.57 4.68 0.62
N VAL A 125 12.01 5.93 0.73
CA VAL A 125 13.17 6.43 -0.05
C VAL A 125 14.42 5.62 0.28
N GLU A 126 14.67 5.34 1.55
CA GLU A 126 15.80 4.50 1.96
C GLU A 126 15.68 3.09 1.40
N GLY A 127 14.47 2.53 1.39
CA GLY A 127 14.23 1.20 0.84
C GLY A 127 14.51 1.11 -0.65
N TYR A 128 14.09 2.09 -1.43
CA TYR A 128 14.40 2.13 -2.86
C TYR A 128 15.90 2.31 -3.12
N ALA A 129 16.59 3.13 -2.33
CA ALA A 129 18.03 3.27 -2.43
C ALA A 129 18.75 1.95 -2.16
N TRP A 130 18.27 1.19 -1.17
CA TRP A 130 18.80 -0.13 -0.86
C TRP A 130 18.59 -1.13 -2.00
N MET A 131 17.41 -1.12 -2.62
CA MET A 131 17.12 -1.96 -3.78
C MET A 131 18.02 -1.61 -4.96
N GLN A 132 18.22 -0.30 -5.22
CA GLN A 132 19.10 0.16 -6.30
C GLN A 132 20.54 -0.29 -6.06
N ALA A 133 21.01 -0.19 -4.81
CA ALA A 133 22.33 -0.68 -4.45
C ALA A 133 22.49 -2.19 -4.74
N GLY A 134 21.41 -2.96 -4.57
CA GLY A 134 21.41 -4.38 -4.93
C GLY A 134 21.58 -4.61 -6.41
N TYR A 135 20.93 -3.84 -7.27
CA TYR A 135 21.12 -3.91 -8.71
C TYR A 135 22.55 -3.53 -9.11
N ASP A 136 23.08 -2.47 -8.52
CA ASP A 136 24.47 -2.05 -8.77
C ASP A 136 25.45 -3.14 -8.38
N LEU A 137 25.21 -3.80 -7.26
CA LEU A 137 26.02 -4.93 -6.80
C LEU A 137 26.01 -6.08 -7.81
N LEU A 138 24.86 -6.39 -8.40
CA LEU A 138 24.78 -7.44 -9.42
C LEU A 138 25.71 -7.16 -10.60
N ASN A 139 25.82 -5.89 -11.03
CA ASN A 139 26.74 -5.50 -12.09
C ASN A 139 28.20 -5.66 -11.64
N ASP A 140 28.52 -5.29 -10.40
CA ASP A 140 29.87 -5.43 -9.84
C ASP A 140 30.30 -6.88 -9.68
N LEU A 141 29.35 -7.80 -9.51
CA LEU A 141 29.63 -9.23 -9.40
C LEU A 141 29.89 -9.90 -10.75
N SER A 142 29.64 -9.22 -11.86
CA SER A 142 29.93 -9.72 -13.21
C SER A 142 31.43 -9.81 -13.45
N ARG A 143 31.87 -10.87 -14.12
CA ARG A 143 33.27 -11.08 -14.47
C ARG A 143 33.58 -10.51 -15.86
#